data_7ca0f1272cd77fb4528e0eb3c7578ff6
#
_entry.id   7ca0f1272cd77fb4528e0eb3c7578ff6
#
_cell.length_a   1.000
_cell.length_b   1.000
_cell.length_c   1.000
_cell.angle_alpha   90.00
_cell.angle_beta   90.00
_cell.angle_gamma   90.00
#
_symmetry.space_group_name_H-M   'P 1'
#
loop_
_entity.id
_entity.type
_entity.pdbx_description
1 polymer ?
#
loop_
_entity_poly.entity_id
_entity_poly.type
_entity_poly.pdbx_seq_one_letter_code
_entity_poly.pdbx_strand_id
1 'polypeptide(L)'
;MNVLVINAGSSSLKYQLLDVDTREVYAKGNCERIGIDGSFIGHSELGGDKQQLDVALPDHKTAIKHVFEILKAVDKPIDGIGHRVVQG
;
A
#
# COMPACT_ATOMS: atom_id res chain seq x y z
N MET A 1 9.58 -9.38 12.90
CA MET A 1 9.26 -7.94 12.86
C MET A 1 8.56 -7.61 11.54
N ASN A 2 7.43 -6.99 11.64
CA ASN A 2 6.62 -6.65 10.47
C ASN A 2 6.91 -5.21 10.05
N VAL A 3 7.23 -5.03 8.78
CA VAL A 3 7.57 -3.71 8.23
C VAL A 3 6.65 -3.41 7.06
N LEU A 4 6.11 -2.20 7.06
CA LEU A 4 5.37 -1.66 5.93
C LEU A 4 6.36 -0.89 5.05
N VAL A 5 6.58 -1.37 3.83
CA VAL A 5 7.46 -0.72 2.86
C VAL A 5 6.59 0.08 1.88
N ILE A 6 6.91 1.35 1.73
CA ILE A 6 6.18 2.25 0.83
C ILE A 6 7.14 2.82 -0.21
N ASN A 7 6.79 2.66 -1.49
CA ASN A 7 7.51 3.23 -2.61
C ASN A 7 6.59 4.24 -3.30
N ALA A 8 6.98 5.51 -3.31
CA ALA A 8 6.17 6.57 -3.89
C ALA A 8 6.75 7.03 -5.23
N GLY A 9 5.92 7.02 -6.27
CA GLY A 9 6.23 7.60 -7.56
C GLY A 9 5.49 8.93 -7.75
N SER A 10 5.58 9.52 -8.95
CA SER A 10 4.97 10.83 -9.22
C SER A 10 3.44 10.80 -9.11
N SER A 11 2.80 9.76 -9.60
CA SER A 11 1.34 9.61 -9.54
C SER A 11 0.92 8.23 -9.05
N SER A 12 1.81 7.54 -8.34
CA SER A 12 1.56 6.19 -7.86
C SER A 12 2.22 5.97 -6.49
N LEU A 13 1.79 4.91 -5.84
CA LEU A 13 2.36 4.50 -4.56
C LEU A 13 2.19 2.99 -4.47
N LYS A 14 3.28 2.28 -4.18
CA LYS A 14 3.22 0.85 -3.94
C LYS A 14 3.55 0.56 -2.48
N TYR A 15 2.90 -0.43 -1.93
CA TYR A 15 3.13 -0.80 -0.54
C TYR A 15 3.12 -2.31 -0.37
N GLN A 16 3.86 -2.78 0.64
CA GLN A 16 3.75 -4.15 1.08
C GLN A 16 4.06 -4.25 2.57
N LEU A 17 3.31 -5.09 3.25
CA LEU A 17 3.53 -5.42 4.66
C LEU A 17 4.14 -6.81 4.71
N LEU A 18 5.34 -6.90 5.26
CA LEU A 18 6.06 -8.17 5.30
C LEU A 18 6.77 -8.38 6.63
N ASP A 19 7.04 -9.65 6.94
CA ASP A 19 7.90 -10.01 8.05
C ASP A 19 9.33 -10.06 7.53
N VAL A 20 10.21 -9.20 8.07
CA VAL A 20 11.60 -9.12 7.61
C VAL A 20 12.43 -10.34 8.00
N ASP A 21 12.01 -11.09 9.01
CA ASP A 21 12.73 -12.28 9.45
C ASP A 21 12.42 -13.48 8.56
N THR A 22 11.17 -13.70 8.22
CA THR A 22 10.73 -14.81 7.35
C THR A 22 10.62 -14.40 5.89
N ARG A 23 10.56 -13.11 5.60
CA ARG A 23 10.32 -12.53 4.28
C ARG A 23 8.94 -12.84 3.72
N GLU A 24 8.02 -13.24 4.57
CA GLU A 24 6.64 -13.49 4.17
C GLU A 24 5.90 -12.18 3.98
N VAL A 25 5.26 -12.00 2.81
CA VAL A 25 4.48 -10.80 2.49
C VAL A 25 3.03 -11.07 2.87
N TYR A 26 2.54 -10.34 3.86
CA TYR A 26 1.16 -10.50 4.34
C TYR A 26 0.14 -9.75 3.50
N ALA A 27 0.53 -8.60 2.98
CA ALA A 27 -0.34 -7.78 2.15
C ALA A 27 0.51 -6.92 1.23
N LYS A 28 -0.03 -6.61 0.06
CA LYS A 28 0.63 -5.72 -0.89
C LYS A 28 -0.43 -5.04 -1.74
N GLY A 29 -0.06 -3.90 -2.29
CA GLY A 29 -0.97 -3.20 -3.17
C GLY A 29 -0.32 -2.00 -3.82
N ASN A 30 -1.12 -1.31 -4.61
CA ASN A 30 -0.68 -0.12 -5.30
C ASN A 30 -1.81 0.88 -5.42
N CYS A 31 -1.47 2.15 -5.25
CA CYS A 31 -2.37 3.26 -5.52
C CYS A 31 -1.96 3.84 -6.86
N GLU A 32 -2.91 3.98 -7.78
CA GLU A 32 -2.64 4.42 -9.13
C GLU A 32 -3.43 5.68 -9.47
N ARG A 33 -2.90 6.48 -10.39
CA ARG A 33 -3.52 7.71 -10.87
C ARG A 33 -3.80 8.70 -9.75
N ILE A 34 -2.86 8.82 -8.83
CA ILE A 34 -2.96 9.78 -7.72
C ILE A 34 -2.94 11.20 -8.29
N GLY A 35 -3.91 12.02 -7.90
CA GLY A 35 -4.07 13.37 -8.42
C GLY A 35 -4.70 13.46 -9.80
N ILE A 36 -5.16 12.34 -10.34
CA ILE A 36 -5.75 12.24 -11.70
C ILE A 36 -7.09 11.53 -11.57
N ASP A 37 -8.01 11.83 -12.49
CA ASP A 37 -9.30 11.15 -12.51
C ASP A 37 -9.13 9.64 -12.72
N GLY A 38 -9.97 8.86 -12.07
CA GLY A 38 -9.93 7.41 -12.20
C GLY A 38 -8.93 6.74 -11.29
N SER A 39 -8.57 7.39 -10.19
CA SER A 39 -7.66 6.79 -9.21
C SER A 39 -8.27 5.57 -8.55
N PHE A 40 -7.41 4.64 -8.17
CA PHE A 40 -7.85 3.39 -7.53
C PHE A 40 -6.73 2.79 -6.70
N ILE A 41 -7.11 1.83 -5.85
CA ILE A 41 -6.17 1.05 -5.05
C ILE A 41 -6.37 -0.42 -5.39
N GLY A 42 -5.29 -1.09 -5.82
CA GLY A 42 -5.26 -2.54 -5.95
C GLY A 42 -4.65 -3.12 -4.68
N HIS A 43 -5.32 -4.10 -4.08
CA HIS A 43 -4.88 -4.69 -2.81
C HIS A 43 -5.03 -6.20 -2.85
N SER A 44 -4.05 -6.90 -2.31
CA SER A 44 -4.13 -8.35 -2.12
C SER A 44 -3.48 -8.72 -0.79
N GLU A 45 -4.02 -9.76 -0.17
CA GLU A 45 -3.50 -10.31 1.08
C GLU A 45 -3.02 -11.74 0.84
N LEU A 46 -2.16 -12.22 1.73
CA LEU A 46 -1.63 -13.57 1.66
C LEU A 46 -2.77 -14.59 1.59
N GLY A 47 -2.77 -15.39 0.53
CA GLY A 47 -3.81 -16.40 0.31
C GLY A 47 -5.14 -15.86 -0.19
N GLY A 48 -5.23 -14.56 -0.47
CA GLY A 48 -6.45 -13.92 -0.95
C GLY A 48 -6.35 -13.45 -2.38
N ASP A 49 -7.50 -13.13 -2.95
CA ASP A 49 -7.58 -12.59 -4.30
C ASP A 49 -7.28 -11.10 -4.31
N LYS A 50 -6.82 -10.61 -5.45
CA LYS A 50 -6.60 -9.17 -5.63
C LYS A 50 -7.93 -8.44 -5.72
N GLN A 51 -8.05 -7.35 -4.97
CA GLN A 51 -9.23 -6.50 -4.98
C GLN A 51 -8.85 -5.12 -5.53
N GLN A 52 -9.81 -4.46 -6.16
CA GLN A 52 -9.63 -3.10 -6.63
C GLN A 52 -10.69 -2.21 -5.98
N LEU A 53 -10.21 -1.10 -5.41
CA LEU A 53 -11.10 -0.09 -4.81
C LEU A 53 -10.98 1.19 -5.61
N ASP A 54 -12.09 1.58 -6.25
CA ASP A 54 -12.15 2.85 -6.95
C ASP A 54 -12.42 3.95 -5.93
N VAL A 55 -11.45 4.81 -5.73
CA VAL A 55 -11.50 5.82 -4.68
C VAL A 55 -10.72 7.06 -5.13
N ALA A 56 -11.20 8.23 -4.74
CA ALA A 56 -10.51 9.47 -5.06
C ALA A 56 -9.22 9.59 -4.26
N LEU A 57 -8.12 9.75 -4.96
CA LEU A 57 -6.78 9.93 -4.37
C LEU A 57 -6.21 11.26 -4.87
N PRO A 58 -6.61 12.39 -4.27
CA PRO A 58 -6.15 13.70 -4.75
C PRO A 58 -4.66 13.93 -4.55
N ASP A 59 -4.06 13.26 -3.58
CA ASP A 59 -2.64 13.39 -3.29
C ASP A 59 -2.10 12.12 -2.61
N HIS A 60 -0.78 12.06 -2.44
CA HIS A 60 -0.13 10.92 -1.80
C HIS A 60 -0.50 10.79 -0.32
N LYS A 61 -0.73 11.89 0.35
CA LYS A 61 -1.13 11.87 1.76
C LYS A 61 -2.46 11.13 1.94
N THR A 62 -3.43 11.41 1.07
CA THR A 62 -4.72 10.73 1.09
C THR A 62 -4.55 9.25 0.75
N ALA A 63 -3.69 8.94 -0.23
CA ALA A 63 -3.41 7.55 -0.58
C ALA A 63 -2.85 6.78 0.60
N ILE A 64 -1.90 7.35 1.33
CA ILE A 64 -1.31 6.72 2.52
C ILE A 64 -2.37 6.48 3.60
N LYS A 65 -3.27 7.43 3.80
CA LYS A 65 -4.37 7.25 4.76
C LYS A 65 -5.23 6.05 4.41
N HIS A 66 -5.59 5.91 3.14
CA HIS A 66 -6.36 4.76 2.67
C HIS A 66 -5.61 3.45 2.87
N VAL A 67 -4.30 3.44 2.61
CA VAL A 67 -3.46 2.26 2.83
C VAL A 67 -3.51 1.82 4.28
N PHE A 68 -3.37 2.76 5.23
CA PHE A 68 -3.44 2.42 6.65
C PHE A 68 -4.82 1.90 7.04
N GLU A 69 -5.89 2.47 6.48
CA GLU A 69 -7.25 1.98 6.74
C GLU A 69 -7.44 0.55 6.23
N ILE A 70 -6.94 0.26 5.04
CA ILE A 70 -6.99 -1.09 4.46
C ILE A 70 -6.21 -2.07 5.35
N LEU A 71 -5.02 -1.66 5.80
CA LEU A 71 -4.14 -2.53 6.59
C LEU A 71 -4.67 -2.80 8.00
N LYS A 72 -5.60 -2.00 8.50
CA LYS A 72 -6.27 -2.29 9.77
C LYS A 72 -7.06 -3.60 9.72
N ALA A 73 -7.53 -3.98 8.54
CA ALA A 73 -8.24 -5.25 8.36
C ALA A 73 -7.30 -6.44 8.28
N VAL A 74 -6.01 -6.20 8.06
CA VAL A 74 -4.98 -7.24 8.10
C VAL A 74 -4.58 -7.42 9.56
N ASP A 75 -4.80 -8.62 10.08
CA ASP A 75 -4.57 -8.91 11.50
C ASP A 75 -3.07 -9.13 11.79
N LYS A 76 -2.26 -8.13 11.48
CA LYS A 76 -0.82 -8.14 11.69
C LYS A 76 -0.35 -6.77 12.16
N PRO A 77 0.45 -6.70 13.23
CA PRO A 77 0.97 -5.41 13.69
C PRO A 77 2.00 -4.85 12.72
N ILE A 78 2.11 -3.52 12.69
CA ILE A 78 3.15 -2.82 11.93
C ILE A 78 4.19 -2.36 12.95
N ASP A 79 5.39 -2.94 12.90
CA ASP A 79 6.47 -2.62 13.84
C ASP A 79 7.36 -1.50 13.33
N GLY A 80 7.40 -1.31 12.02
CA GLY A 80 8.21 -0.27 11.41
C GLY A 80 7.71 0.09 10.02
N ILE A 81 8.16 1.24 9.53
CA ILE A 81 7.79 1.74 8.20
C ILE A 81 9.07 2.10 7.45
N GLY A 82 9.26 1.50 6.28
CA GLY A 82 10.33 1.84 5.36
C GLY A 82 9.78 2.69 4.23
N HIS A 83 10.50 3.73 3.86
CA HIS A 83 10.05 4.69 2.85
C HIS A 83 11.05 4.74 1.70
N ARG A 84 10.53 4.67 0.48
CA ARG A 84 11.33 4.85 -0.73
C ARG A 84 10.62 5.80 -1.67
N VAL A 85 11.39 6.69 -2.27
CA VAL A 85 10.88 7.56 -3.33
C VAL A 85 11.56 7.13 -4.61
N VAL A 86 10.79 6.79 -5.62
CA VAL A 86 11.31 6.44 -6.94
C VAL A 86 10.88 7.52 -7.94
N GLN A 87 11.78 7.83 -8.85
CA GLN A 87 11.48 8.75 -9.93
C GLN A 87 10.76 7.98 -11.03
N GLY A 88 9.57 8.45 -11.40
CA GLY A 88 8.87 7.69 -12.41
C GLY A 88 7.77 8.39 -13.08
#